data_1de271b387dc1d60454fa5293d34a669
#
_entry.id   1de271b387dc1d60454fa5293d34a669
#
_cell.length_a   1.000
_cell.length_b   1.000
_cell.length_c   1.000
_cell.angle_alpha   90.00
_cell.angle_beta   90.00
_cell.angle_gamma   90.00
#
_symmetry.space_group_name_H-M   'P 1'
#
loop_
_entity.id
_entity.type
_entity.pdbx_description
1 polymer ?
#
loop_
_entity_poly.entity_id
_entity_poly.type
_entity_poly.pdbx_seq_one_letter_code
_entity_poly.pdbx_strand_id
1 'polypeptide(L)'
;MKRTIVAIACAMGCFCLGNAHNVNSQLPQKREKKEVKVGDNETKFVHELMQKMTLTEKIGQLSQYVGGTLLTGPQSGALSDSLFIRGMVGSILNVGGVDNLRKLQEKNMQLSRLKIPILFAFDVIHGYKTIFPTSLAESCTWDLDLMYETSKAAAIEASASGIHWTFAPMVDIARDPRWGRIVEGAGEDTYLACKIAEARVRGFQWNLGKPNSVYACAKHFVAYGAPQAGRDYAPVDISMSTLAEVYLPPFKACVDAGVKTFMSAFNSLNGVPATGNRWLMTNLLRNQWKFQGFVVSDWNAVQELKDHGVAATDEEASLLAFNAGVDMNMTDGLYNRCLEKALREGRVDIKAIDASVERILRAKYALGLFEDPYRFLDSKRERTEVLSNSAMTLARKVAASSMVLLKNSQSTLPLSKHTNRIALIGPLANNRSEVMGSWKARGEDKDVVTVLEGIKNKLGSGVAINYVQGCDFLDPSTQEFSKAFEAAKQSDVVIAVVGEKALMSGESRSRAVLRLPGQQEAQIGRASCRERVSSPV
;
A
#
# COMPACT_ATOMS: atom_id res chain seq x y z
N MET A 1 -0.02 47.33 -8.61
CA MET A 1 -0.91 46.14 -8.49
C MET A 1 -0.07 44.97 -7.96
N LYS A 2 -0.28 44.58 -6.69
CA LYS A 2 0.43 43.48 -6.10
C LYS A 2 -0.07 42.17 -6.70
N ARG A 3 0.79 41.40 -7.32
CA ARG A 3 0.48 40.11 -7.94
C ARG A 3 1.00 38.99 -7.03
N THR A 4 0.21 38.00 -6.76
CA THR A 4 0.47 36.95 -5.76
C THR A 4 0.85 35.63 -6.43
N ILE A 5 1.79 34.90 -5.83
CA ILE A 5 2.23 33.58 -6.25
C ILE A 5 1.49 32.54 -5.42
N VAL A 6 0.88 31.59 -6.09
CA VAL A 6 0.30 30.40 -5.49
C VAL A 6 1.26 29.23 -5.76
N ALA A 7 1.94 28.77 -4.74
CA ALA A 7 2.70 27.52 -4.80
C ALA A 7 1.80 26.39 -4.32
N ILE A 8 1.45 25.48 -5.23
CA ILE A 8 0.84 24.21 -4.85
C ILE A 8 2.02 23.26 -4.62
N ALA A 9 2.37 23.07 -3.37
CA ALA A 9 3.36 22.08 -2.96
C ALA A 9 2.62 20.79 -2.59
N CYS A 10 2.88 19.72 -3.33
CA CYS A 10 2.69 18.37 -2.80
C CYS A 10 3.89 18.12 -1.88
N ALA A 11 3.90 18.71 -0.69
CA ALA A 11 4.98 18.55 0.26
C ALA A 11 4.48 17.95 1.57
N MET A 12 5.25 17.01 2.03
CA MET A 12 5.22 16.50 3.40
C MET A 12 5.54 17.61 4.40
N GLY A 13 4.84 17.63 5.51
CA GLY A 13 5.21 18.42 6.69
C GLY A 13 4.00 18.98 7.42
N CYS A 14 3.47 18.21 8.37
CA CYS A 14 2.45 18.70 9.31
C CYS A 14 3.11 19.21 10.59
N PHE A 15 2.90 20.48 10.88
CA PHE A 15 2.81 20.98 12.25
C PHE A 15 1.46 21.68 12.37
N CYS A 16 0.56 21.11 13.14
CA CYS A 16 -0.71 21.74 13.47
C CYS A 16 -0.84 21.98 14.98
N LEU A 17 -0.89 23.24 15.35
CA LEU A 17 -1.56 23.71 16.58
C LEU A 17 -2.83 24.43 16.13
N GLY A 18 -3.99 23.93 16.48
CA GLY A 18 -5.24 24.58 16.11
C GLY A 18 -6.49 24.03 16.78
N ASN A 19 -7.28 24.89 17.32
CA ASN A 19 -8.47 24.77 18.16
C ASN A 19 -9.53 23.79 17.66
N ALA A 20 -10.01 22.95 18.59
CA ALA A 20 -11.12 22.05 18.41
C ALA A 20 -12.45 22.80 18.28
N HIS A 21 -13.16 22.62 17.18
CA HIS A 21 -14.59 22.86 17.07
C HIS A 21 -15.33 21.51 17.15
N ASN A 22 -16.27 21.46 18.10
CA ASN A 22 -17.18 20.34 18.34
C ASN A 22 -18.02 20.05 17.09
N VAL A 23 -17.76 18.95 16.41
CA VAL A 23 -18.68 18.37 15.44
C VAL A 23 -19.20 17.06 16.02
N ASN A 24 -20.44 17.09 16.51
CA ASN A 24 -21.18 15.90 16.91
C ASN A 24 -21.56 15.11 15.65
N SER A 25 -20.70 14.20 15.19
CA SER A 25 -21.08 13.15 14.26
C SER A 25 -21.47 11.91 15.06
N GLN A 26 -22.74 11.56 15.04
CA GLN A 26 -23.22 10.29 15.58
C GLN A 26 -22.60 9.16 14.79
N LEU A 27 -21.59 8.51 15.39
CA LEU A 27 -21.09 7.22 14.91
C LEU A 27 -22.22 6.18 14.95
N PRO A 28 -22.39 5.35 13.95
CA PRO A 28 -23.35 4.25 14.00
C PRO A 28 -23.03 3.36 15.20
N GLN A 29 -24.07 3.09 16.01
CA GLN A 29 -24.01 2.30 17.23
C GLN A 29 -23.26 0.98 17.00
N LYS A 30 -22.42 0.60 17.98
CA LYS A 30 -21.79 -0.71 18.09
C LYS A 30 -22.82 -1.81 17.79
N ARG A 31 -22.74 -2.39 16.59
CA ARG A 31 -23.35 -3.70 16.34
C ARG A 31 -22.60 -4.71 17.20
N GLU A 32 -23.33 -5.40 18.07
CA GLU A 32 -22.81 -6.51 18.86
C GLU A 32 -21.99 -7.45 17.99
N LYS A 33 -20.80 -7.81 18.48
CA LYS A 33 -19.95 -8.84 17.88
C LYS A 33 -20.74 -10.15 17.88
N LYS A 34 -21.40 -10.49 16.77
CA LYS A 34 -21.77 -11.88 16.52
C LYS A 34 -20.45 -12.64 16.36
N GLU A 35 -20.12 -13.47 17.34
CA GLU A 35 -19.15 -14.54 17.14
C GLU A 35 -19.59 -15.30 15.90
N VAL A 36 -18.82 -15.23 14.83
CA VAL A 36 -19.02 -16.08 13.65
C VAL A 36 -18.63 -17.46 14.12
N LYS A 37 -19.62 -18.28 14.53
CA LYS A 37 -19.42 -19.71 14.67
C LYS A 37 -18.90 -20.19 13.33
N VAL A 38 -17.66 -20.66 13.30
CA VAL A 38 -17.09 -21.37 12.15
C VAL A 38 -18.09 -22.49 11.86
N GLY A 39 -18.67 -22.50 10.63
CA GLY A 39 -19.72 -23.43 10.32
C GLY A 39 -19.17 -24.87 10.39
N ASP A 40 -19.95 -25.78 10.96
CA ASP A 40 -19.56 -27.20 11.06
C ASP A 40 -19.15 -27.79 9.70
N ASN A 41 -19.73 -27.29 8.61
CA ASN A 41 -19.42 -27.69 7.23
C ASN A 41 -18.03 -27.26 6.77
N GLU A 42 -17.58 -26.03 7.09
CA GLU A 42 -16.22 -25.55 6.77
C GLU A 42 -15.17 -26.37 7.49
N THR A 43 -15.35 -26.57 8.80
CA THR A 43 -14.42 -27.35 9.62
C THR A 43 -14.31 -28.79 9.12
N LYS A 44 -15.44 -29.43 8.82
CA LYS A 44 -15.49 -30.79 8.29
C LYS A 44 -14.77 -30.87 6.93
N PHE A 45 -15.10 -29.98 6.00
CA PHE A 45 -14.49 -29.94 4.66
C PHE A 45 -12.97 -29.78 4.73
N VAL A 46 -12.49 -28.80 5.50
CA VAL A 46 -11.05 -28.51 5.60
C VAL A 46 -10.31 -29.71 6.23
N HIS A 47 -10.85 -30.31 7.28
CA HIS A 47 -10.23 -31.49 7.89
C HIS A 47 -10.19 -32.69 6.95
N GLU A 48 -11.27 -32.99 6.23
CA GLU A 48 -11.31 -34.07 5.24
C GLU A 48 -10.33 -33.86 4.09
N LEU A 49 -10.16 -32.60 3.65
CA LEU A 49 -9.17 -32.25 2.64
C LEU A 49 -7.74 -32.45 3.16
N MET A 50 -7.45 -31.96 4.37
CA MET A 50 -6.13 -32.10 5.01
C MET A 50 -5.73 -33.58 5.23
N GLN A 51 -6.67 -34.47 5.51
CA GLN A 51 -6.41 -35.92 5.61
C GLN A 51 -5.97 -36.54 4.27
N LYS A 52 -6.37 -35.96 3.14
CA LYS A 52 -5.99 -36.42 1.78
C LYS A 52 -4.64 -35.86 1.32
N MET A 53 -4.15 -34.81 1.98
CA MET A 53 -2.92 -34.12 1.57
C MET A 53 -1.68 -34.88 1.99
N THR A 54 -0.72 -34.99 1.06
CA THR A 54 0.65 -35.37 1.39
C THR A 54 1.36 -34.24 2.16
N LEU A 55 2.48 -34.55 2.82
CA LEU A 55 3.28 -33.52 3.49
C LEU A 55 3.76 -32.43 2.52
N THR A 56 4.21 -32.82 1.32
CA THR A 56 4.63 -31.88 0.29
C THR A 56 3.51 -30.94 -0.13
N GLU A 57 2.27 -31.43 -0.30
CA GLU A 57 1.12 -30.60 -0.62
C GLU A 57 0.73 -29.67 0.53
N LYS A 58 0.86 -30.11 1.79
CA LYS A 58 0.65 -29.27 2.98
C LYS A 58 1.64 -28.10 3.00
N ILE A 59 2.94 -28.40 2.89
CA ILE A 59 3.99 -27.39 2.87
C ILE A 59 3.82 -26.44 1.64
N GLY A 60 3.38 -26.99 0.52
CA GLY A 60 3.09 -26.22 -0.69
C GLY A 60 2.05 -25.10 -0.47
N GLN A 61 1.04 -25.32 0.40
CA GLN A 61 0.07 -24.27 0.74
C GLN A 61 0.70 -23.11 1.53
N LEU A 62 1.83 -23.34 2.17
CA LEU A 62 2.57 -22.35 2.98
C LEU A 62 3.52 -21.50 2.12
N SER A 63 3.45 -21.58 0.80
CA SER A 63 4.38 -20.91 -0.11
C SER A 63 3.65 -20.01 -1.08
N GLN A 64 4.17 -18.77 -1.21
CA GLN A 64 3.73 -17.78 -2.17
C GLN A 64 4.83 -17.50 -3.18
N TYR A 65 4.48 -17.46 -4.46
CA TYR A 65 5.40 -17.22 -5.56
C TYR A 65 5.03 -15.96 -6.34
N VAL A 66 6.01 -15.41 -7.06
CA VAL A 66 5.79 -14.31 -8.00
C VAL A 66 5.33 -14.90 -9.34
N GLY A 67 4.31 -14.29 -9.92
CA GLY A 67 3.90 -14.62 -11.29
C GLY A 67 4.87 -14.06 -12.34
N GLY A 68 4.87 -14.65 -13.55
CA GLY A 68 5.87 -14.38 -14.59
C GLY A 68 5.84 -12.98 -15.24
N THR A 69 4.90 -12.10 -14.88
CA THR A 69 4.84 -10.70 -15.35
C THR A 69 4.79 -9.78 -14.16
N LEU A 70 5.92 -9.18 -13.84
CA LEU A 70 6.03 -8.29 -12.69
C LEU A 70 5.49 -6.90 -13.00
N LEU A 71 4.69 -6.40 -12.08
CA LEU A 71 4.26 -5.02 -12.06
C LEU A 71 4.91 -4.24 -10.91
N THR A 72 5.35 -4.93 -9.86
CA THR A 72 6.03 -4.35 -8.68
C THR A 72 7.03 -5.35 -8.11
N GLY A 73 8.09 -4.87 -7.46
CA GLY A 73 9.12 -5.69 -6.78
C GLY A 73 10.19 -6.30 -7.68
N PRO A 74 11.19 -6.98 -7.09
CA PRO A 74 12.28 -7.65 -7.81
C PRO A 74 11.79 -8.85 -8.62
N GLN A 75 12.52 -9.21 -9.68
CA GLN A 75 12.16 -10.34 -10.54
C GLN A 75 12.55 -11.67 -9.90
N SER A 76 11.66 -12.66 -9.93
CA SER A 76 11.94 -14.04 -9.58
C SER A 76 11.67 -14.97 -10.77
N GLY A 77 12.27 -16.18 -10.75
CA GLY A 77 12.16 -17.15 -11.85
C GLY A 77 10.72 -17.57 -12.16
N ALA A 78 10.50 -18.01 -13.39
CA ALA A 78 9.20 -18.48 -13.85
C ALA A 78 8.72 -19.70 -13.04
N LEU A 79 7.41 -19.76 -12.76
CA LEU A 79 6.75 -20.91 -12.15
C LEU A 79 6.85 -22.15 -13.07
N SER A 80 7.52 -23.19 -12.61
CA SER A 80 7.63 -24.44 -13.35
C SER A 80 6.38 -25.33 -13.19
N ASP A 81 6.09 -26.15 -14.19
CA ASP A 81 4.98 -27.11 -14.15
C ASP A 81 5.12 -28.10 -13.00
N SER A 82 6.36 -28.45 -12.63
CA SER A 82 6.62 -29.36 -11.51
C SER A 82 6.11 -28.85 -10.17
N LEU A 83 6.05 -27.53 -9.95
CA LEU A 83 5.50 -26.96 -8.74
C LEU A 83 3.99 -27.20 -8.65
N PHE A 84 3.26 -27.06 -9.78
CA PHE A 84 1.82 -27.34 -9.83
C PHE A 84 1.53 -28.85 -9.68
N ILE A 85 2.26 -29.71 -10.42
CA ILE A 85 2.10 -31.16 -10.33
C ILE A 85 2.29 -31.67 -8.89
N ARG A 86 3.26 -31.11 -8.19
CA ARG A 86 3.56 -31.47 -6.80
C ARG A 86 2.65 -30.79 -5.77
N GLY A 87 1.73 -29.92 -6.20
CA GLY A 87 0.85 -29.17 -5.32
C GLY A 87 1.57 -28.16 -4.41
N MET A 88 2.70 -27.61 -4.89
CA MET A 88 3.61 -26.75 -4.11
C MET A 88 3.29 -25.26 -4.24
N VAL A 89 2.14 -24.86 -4.80
CA VAL A 89 1.76 -23.45 -5.02
C VAL A 89 0.53 -23.11 -4.19
N GLY A 90 0.73 -22.46 -3.07
CA GLY A 90 -0.36 -21.98 -2.19
C GLY A 90 -0.95 -20.66 -2.66
N SER A 91 -0.09 -19.74 -3.09
CA SER A 91 -0.45 -18.38 -3.52
C SER A 91 0.49 -17.88 -4.62
N ILE A 92 -0.01 -16.95 -5.43
CA ILE A 92 0.78 -16.21 -6.44
C ILE A 92 0.48 -14.72 -6.26
N LEU A 93 1.53 -13.90 -6.28
CA LEU A 93 1.42 -12.45 -6.22
C LEU A 93 1.89 -11.76 -7.51
N ASN A 94 1.50 -10.49 -7.66
CA ASN A 94 1.93 -9.57 -8.72
C ASN A 94 1.60 -9.99 -10.16
N VAL A 95 0.55 -10.78 -10.34
CA VAL A 95 -0.07 -11.01 -11.64
C VAL A 95 -1.42 -10.31 -11.66
N GLY A 96 -1.73 -9.62 -12.73
CA GLY A 96 -3.02 -8.95 -12.86
C GLY A 96 -3.69 -9.25 -14.19
N GLY A 97 -5.01 -9.09 -14.18
CA GLY A 97 -5.89 -9.32 -15.32
C GLY A 97 -6.46 -10.74 -15.36
N VAL A 98 -7.76 -10.78 -15.61
CA VAL A 98 -8.55 -12.01 -15.56
C VAL A 98 -7.97 -13.12 -16.43
N ASP A 99 -7.54 -12.81 -17.66
CA ASP A 99 -7.04 -13.82 -18.59
C ASP A 99 -5.74 -14.48 -18.13
N ASN A 100 -4.83 -13.68 -17.54
CA ASN A 100 -3.55 -14.21 -17.03
C ASN A 100 -3.76 -15.07 -15.79
N LEU A 101 -4.61 -14.61 -14.87
CA LEU A 101 -4.92 -15.36 -13.64
C LEU A 101 -5.73 -16.63 -13.94
N ARG A 102 -6.62 -16.58 -14.94
CA ARG A 102 -7.36 -17.76 -15.40
C ARG A 102 -6.42 -18.85 -15.92
N LYS A 103 -5.45 -18.51 -16.76
CA LYS A 103 -4.44 -19.47 -17.26
C LYS A 103 -3.67 -20.14 -16.11
N LEU A 104 -3.28 -19.38 -15.07
CA LEU A 104 -2.58 -19.93 -13.92
C LEU A 104 -3.48 -20.86 -13.09
N GLN A 105 -4.74 -20.46 -12.86
CA GLN A 105 -5.70 -21.29 -12.13
C GLN A 105 -6.06 -22.56 -12.91
N GLU A 106 -6.31 -22.46 -14.21
CA GLU A 106 -6.57 -23.61 -15.08
C GLU A 106 -5.39 -24.60 -15.07
N LYS A 107 -4.15 -24.08 -15.21
CA LYS A 107 -2.95 -24.90 -15.10
C LYS A 107 -2.86 -25.65 -13.78
N ASN A 108 -3.12 -24.96 -12.67
CA ASN A 108 -3.15 -25.58 -11.35
C ASN A 108 -4.25 -26.65 -11.22
N MET A 109 -5.46 -26.34 -11.71
CA MET A 109 -6.60 -27.28 -11.66
C MET A 109 -6.41 -28.49 -12.56
N GLN A 110 -5.61 -28.39 -13.64
CA GLN A 110 -5.28 -29.48 -14.52
C GLN A 110 -4.17 -30.37 -13.97
N LEU A 111 -3.11 -29.76 -13.45
CA LEU A 111 -1.86 -30.46 -13.10
C LEU A 111 -1.85 -30.97 -11.66
N SER A 112 -2.45 -30.27 -10.70
CA SER A 112 -2.38 -30.67 -9.29
C SER A 112 -3.39 -31.77 -8.94
N ARG A 113 -2.96 -32.71 -8.12
CA ARG A 113 -3.75 -33.89 -7.71
C ARG A 113 -5.03 -33.54 -6.96
N LEU A 114 -4.93 -32.66 -5.97
CA LEU A 114 -6.06 -32.29 -5.11
C LEU A 114 -6.82 -31.07 -5.60
N LYS A 115 -6.34 -30.41 -6.66
CA LYS A 115 -7.01 -29.26 -7.27
C LYS A 115 -7.37 -28.16 -6.26
N ILE A 116 -6.45 -27.90 -5.31
CA ILE A 116 -6.62 -26.83 -4.32
C ILE A 116 -6.38 -25.49 -5.04
N PRO A 117 -7.37 -24.56 -5.06
CA PRO A 117 -7.24 -23.30 -5.78
C PRO A 117 -6.09 -22.42 -5.26
N ILE A 118 -5.49 -21.64 -6.17
CA ILE A 118 -4.45 -20.66 -5.82
C ILE A 118 -5.11 -19.40 -5.25
N LEU A 119 -4.49 -18.79 -4.22
CA LEU A 119 -4.77 -17.43 -3.80
C LEU A 119 -3.99 -16.44 -4.67
N PHE A 120 -4.66 -15.48 -5.29
CA PHE A 120 -4.01 -14.40 -6.03
C PHE A 120 -3.94 -13.14 -5.19
N ALA A 121 -2.74 -12.58 -5.06
CA ALA A 121 -2.45 -11.42 -4.23
C ALA A 121 -1.81 -10.27 -5.03
N PHE A 122 -2.02 -9.05 -4.56
CA PHE A 122 -1.47 -7.84 -5.17
C PHE A 122 -1.32 -6.71 -4.15
N ASP A 123 -0.34 -5.79 -4.37
CA ASP A 123 -0.21 -4.57 -3.58
C ASP A 123 -1.18 -3.50 -4.08
N VAL A 124 -2.31 -3.35 -3.38
CA VAL A 124 -3.33 -2.34 -3.69
C VAL A 124 -3.31 -1.29 -2.58
N ILE A 125 -2.25 -0.47 -2.56
CA ILE A 125 -1.97 0.44 -1.42
C ILE A 125 -2.90 1.66 -1.44
N HIS A 126 -2.97 2.37 -2.58
CA HIS A 126 -3.84 3.54 -2.74
C HIS A 126 -4.61 3.50 -4.08
N GLY A 127 -5.14 2.34 -4.40
CA GLY A 127 -5.89 2.05 -5.62
C GLY A 127 -5.29 0.90 -6.41
N TYR A 128 -6.06 0.35 -7.34
CA TYR A 128 -5.62 -0.75 -8.23
C TYR A 128 -5.36 -0.24 -9.65
N LYS A 129 -6.39 0.20 -10.36
CA LYS A 129 -6.30 0.84 -11.67
C LYS A 129 -6.69 2.31 -11.57
N THR A 130 -7.76 2.63 -10.87
CA THR A 130 -8.06 3.98 -10.41
C THR A 130 -7.11 4.29 -9.25
N ILE A 131 -6.24 5.30 -9.43
CA ILE A 131 -5.28 5.70 -8.42
C ILE A 131 -5.85 6.85 -7.61
N PHE A 132 -5.98 6.62 -6.30
CA PHE A 132 -6.35 7.62 -5.30
C PHE A 132 -5.10 8.39 -4.82
N PRO A 133 -5.24 9.50 -4.10
CA PRO A 133 -4.11 10.10 -3.40
C PRO A 133 -3.34 9.06 -2.56
N THR A 134 -2.03 9.28 -2.37
CA THR A 134 -1.27 8.41 -1.48
C THR A 134 -1.92 8.35 -0.09
N SER A 135 -1.69 7.28 0.65
CA SER A 135 -2.34 7.08 1.95
C SER A 135 -2.09 8.23 2.92
N LEU A 136 -0.88 8.81 2.89
CA LEU A 136 -0.54 9.99 3.67
C LEU A 136 -1.36 11.23 3.26
N ALA A 137 -1.53 11.46 1.96
CA ALA A 137 -2.35 12.57 1.48
C ALA A 137 -3.84 12.35 1.79
N GLU A 138 -4.33 11.11 1.64
CA GLU A 138 -5.71 10.77 1.99
C GLU A 138 -5.99 10.99 3.49
N SER A 139 -5.03 10.73 4.38
CA SER A 139 -5.16 10.99 5.82
C SER A 139 -5.43 12.47 6.15
N CYS A 140 -4.98 13.39 5.29
CA CYS A 140 -5.24 14.83 5.45
C CYS A 140 -6.71 15.21 5.25
N THR A 141 -7.55 14.33 4.72
CA THR A 141 -9.00 14.58 4.61
C THR A 141 -9.70 14.53 5.96
N TRP A 142 -9.20 13.79 6.93
CA TRP A 142 -9.83 13.47 8.22
C TRP A 142 -11.25 12.86 8.08
N ASP A 143 -11.56 12.33 6.89
CA ASP A 143 -12.85 11.77 6.54
C ASP A 143 -12.75 10.23 6.42
N LEU A 144 -13.16 9.54 7.48
CA LEU A 144 -13.09 8.08 7.57
C LEU A 144 -14.03 7.38 6.57
N ASP A 145 -15.13 8.03 6.20
CA ASP A 145 -16.05 7.48 5.20
C ASP A 145 -15.42 7.51 3.81
N LEU A 146 -14.67 8.58 3.47
CA LEU A 146 -13.90 8.60 2.23
C LEU A 146 -12.85 7.49 2.18
N MET A 147 -12.13 7.24 3.29
CA MET A 147 -11.11 6.19 3.36
C MET A 147 -11.71 4.78 3.27
N TYR A 148 -12.91 4.59 3.82
CA TYR A 148 -13.68 3.36 3.61
C TYR A 148 -14.08 3.19 2.14
N GLU A 149 -14.65 4.22 1.51
CA GLU A 149 -15.12 4.16 0.14
C GLU A 149 -13.96 3.99 -0.89
N THR A 150 -12.80 4.61 -0.67
CA THR A 150 -11.62 4.40 -1.53
C THR A 150 -11.10 2.98 -1.44
N SER A 151 -11.00 2.43 -0.23
CA SER A 151 -10.57 1.04 -0.02
C SER A 151 -11.57 0.04 -0.62
N LYS A 152 -12.87 0.33 -0.51
CA LYS A 152 -13.93 -0.47 -1.13
C LYS A 152 -13.89 -0.40 -2.66
N ALA A 153 -13.70 0.79 -3.24
CA ALA A 153 -13.57 0.94 -4.68
C ALA A 153 -12.33 0.19 -5.21
N ALA A 154 -11.19 0.30 -4.51
CA ALA A 154 -9.98 -0.44 -4.82
C ALA A 154 -10.20 -1.97 -4.72
N ALA A 155 -10.95 -2.46 -3.73
CA ALA A 155 -11.30 -3.86 -3.58
C ALA A 155 -12.21 -4.36 -4.73
N ILE A 156 -13.17 -3.55 -5.16
CA ILE A 156 -14.05 -3.87 -6.30
C ILE A 156 -13.21 -4.02 -7.58
N GLU A 157 -12.33 -3.06 -7.88
CA GLU A 157 -11.47 -3.12 -9.07
C GLU A 157 -10.49 -4.31 -9.02
N ALA A 158 -9.80 -4.49 -7.90
CA ALA A 158 -8.86 -5.59 -7.73
C ALA A 158 -9.55 -6.95 -7.87
N SER A 159 -10.69 -7.14 -7.21
CA SER A 159 -11.46 -8.39 -7.30
C SER A 159 -12.05 -8.62 -8.69
N ALA A 160 -12.47 -7.56 -9.39
CA ALA A 160 -12.93 -7.65 -10.77
C ALA A 160 -11.81 -8.07 -11.74
N SER A 161 -10.54 -7.79 -11.39
CA SER A 161 -9.35 -8.26 -12.10
C SER A 161 -8.81 -9.60 -11.60
N GLY A 162 -9.56 -10.30 -10.73
CA GLY A 162 -9.25 -11.65 -10.27
C GLY A 162 -8.39 -11.74 -9.01
N ILE A 163 -8.14 -10.64 -8.31
CA ILE A 163 -7.37 -10.60 -7.07
C ILE A 163 -8.26 -11.00 -5.89
N HIS A 164 -7.74 -11.87 -5.00
CA HIS A 164 -8.42 -12.36 -3.82
C HIS A 164 -7.97 -11.65 -2.55
N TRP A 165 -6.76 -11.12 -2.54
CA TRP A 165 -6.04 -10.69 -1.35
C TRP A 165 -5.14 -9.49 -1.67
N THR A 166 -5.22 -8.42 -0.88
CA THR A 166 -4.34 -7.27 -1.00
C THR A 166 -3.36 -7.18 0.17
N PHE A 167 -2.15 -6.68 -0.09
CA PHE A 167 -1.15 -6.35 0.93
C PHE A 167 -1.34 -4.91 1.43
N ALA A 168 -2.57 -4.61 1.86
CA ALA A 168 -3.01 -3.34 2.44
C ALA A 168 -4.10 -3.59 3.49
N PRO A 169 -4.24 -2.70 4.51
CA PRO A 169 -3.59 -1.41 4.65
C PRO A 169 -2.18 -1.50 5.24
N MET A 170 -1.32 -0.59 4.86
CA MET A 170 -0.09 -0.29 5.57
C MET A 170 -0.45 0.62 6.75
N VAL A 171 -0.13 0.18 7.97
CA VAL A 171 -0.54 0.84 9.21
C VAL A 171 0.65 1.20 10.13
N ASP A 172 1.84 1.22 9.56
CA ASP A 172 3.03 1.68 10.26
C ASP A 172 2.92 3.16 10.63
N ILE A 173 3.15 3.47 11.91
CA ILE A 173 3.30 4.85 12.36
C ILE A 173 4.66 5.36 11.92
N ALA A 174 4.69 6.49 11.21
CA ALA A 174 5.92 7.11 10.74
C ALA A 174 6.10 8.48 11.38
N ARG A 175 7.08 8.59 12.28
CA ARG A 175 7.42 9.84 13.02
C ARG A 175 8.63 10.56 12.43
N ASP A 176 9.44 9.86 11.64
CA ASP A 176 10.58 10.44 10.92
C ASP A 176 10.21 10.67 9.45
N PRO A 177 10.05 11.92 8.99
CA PRO A 177 9.64 12.24 7.62
C PRO A 177 10.71 11.87 6.57
N ARG A 178 11.90 11.47 6.98
CA ARG A 178 12.95 11.00 6.08
C ARG A 178 12.73 9.58 5.57
N TRP A 179 11.89 8.80 6.25
CA TRP A 179 11.56 7.45 5.82
C TRP A 179 10.72 7.45 4.54
N GLY A 180 11.21 6.78 3.48
CA GLY A 180 10.57 6.82 2.17
C GLY A 180 9.17 6.21 2.13
N ARG A 181 8.89 5.20 2.99
CA ARG A 181 7.58 4.53 3.04
C ARG A 181 6.52 5.30 3.84
N ILE A 182 6.85 6.47 4.40
CA ILE A 182 5.86 7.32 5.09
C ILE A 182 4.62 7.61 4.21
N VAL A 183 4.78 7.66 2.89
CA VAL A 183 3.69 7.91 1.92
C VAL A 183 2.62 6.82 1.89
N GLU A 184 2.96 5.61 2.36
CA GLU A 184 2.05 4.45 2.35
C GLU A 184 1.10 4.42 3.55
N GLY A 185 1.47 5.09 4.65
CA GLY A 185 0.76 5.08 5.93
C GLY A 185 -0.09 6.32 6.18
N ALA A 186 -0.61 6.43 7.40
CA ALA A 186 -1.49 7.52 7.84
C ALA A 186 -0.74 8.68 8.53
N GLY A 187 0.59 8.61 8.62
CA GLY A 187 1.41 9.61 9.30
C GLY A 187 1.80 9.24 10.72
N GLU A 188 1.92 10.22 11.61
CA GLU A 188 2.52 10.05 12.95
C GLU A 188 1.52 9.86 14.09
N ASP A 189 0.25 10.25 13.90
CA ASP A 189 -0.76 10.19 14.96
C ASP A 189 -1.34 8.78 15.12
N THR A 190 -1.11 8.19 16.29
CA THR A 190 -1.53 6.82 16.59
C THR A 190 -3.04 6.65 16.61
N TYR A 191 -3.80 7.63 17.16
CA TYR A 191 -5.26 7.52 17.25
C TYR A 191 -5.91 7.62 15.87
N LEU A 192 -5.51 8.60 15.07
CA LEU A 192 -5.99 8.76 13.70
C LEU A 192 -5.66 7.51 12.86
N ALA A 193 -4.43 6.99 12.98
CA ALA A 193 -4.02 5.78 12.29
C ALA A 193 -4.87 4.56 12.68
N CYS A 194 -5.24 4.41 13.96
CA CYS A 194 -6.18 3.35 14.37
C CYS A 194 -7.54 3.48 13.68
N LYS A 195 -8.08 4.69 13.58
CA LYS A 195 -9.37 4.93 12.93
C LYS A 195 -9.32 4.70 11.42
N ILE A 196 -8.24 5.13 10.78
CA ILE A 196 -7.99 4.88 9.36
C ILE A 196 -7.80 3.38 9.10
N ALA A 197 -7.05 2.68 9.93
CA ALA A 197 -6.87 1.24 9.84
C ALA A 197 -8.20 0.47 9.89
N GLU A 198 -9.08 0.81 10.85
CA GLU A 198 -10.44 0.26 10.93
C GLU A 198 -11.24 0.51 9.65
N ALA A 199 -11.24 1.75 9.15
CA ALA A 199 -12.00 2.14 7.96
C ALA A 199 -11.50 1.38 6.72
N ARG A 200 -10.19 1.30 6.51
CA ARG A 200 -9.58 0.62 5.37
C ARG A 200 -9.80 -0.89 5.39
N VAL A 201 -9.61 -1.55 6.54
CA VAL A 201 -9.90 -2.99 6.68
C VAL A 201 -11.36 -3.28 6.32
N ARG A 202 -12.30 -2.50 6.86
CA ARG A 202 -13.72 -2.64 6.54
C ARG A 202 -14.02 -2.34 5.07
N GLY A 203 -13.33 -1.39 4.46
CA GLY A 203 -13.47 -1.06 3.05
C GLY A 203 -13.01 -2.19 2.14
N PHE A 204 -11.80 -2.72 2.31
CA PHE A 204 -11.30 -3.85 1.53
C PHE A 204 -12.15 -5.10 1.72
N GLN A 205 -12.62 -5.36 2.93
CA GLN A 205 -13.39 -6.55 3.32
C GLN A 205 -14.92 -6.31 3.39
N TRP A 206 -15.44 -5.27 2.74
CA TRP A 206 -16.81 -4.77 2.89
C TRP A 206 -17.91 -5.82 2.64
N ASN A 207 -17.62 -6.85 1.88
CA ASN A 207 -18.59 -7.90 1.49
C ASN A 207 -17.88 -9.26 1.37
N LEU A 208 -17.14 -9.66 2.41
CA LEU A 208 -16.38 -10.91 2.40
C LEU A 208 -17.24 -12.13 2.02
N GLY A 209 -16.64 -13.02 1.23
CA GLY A 209 -17.31 -14.18 0.65
C GLY A 209 -18.03 -13.91 -0.67
N LYS A 210 -18.09 -12.65 -1.12
CA LYS A 210 -18.56 -12.29 -2.45
C LYS A 210 -17.38 -11.85 -3.33
N PRO A 211 -17.43 -12.07 -4.64
CA PRO A 211 -16.31 -11.78 -5.54
C PRO A 211 -16.16 -10.29 -5.88
N ASN A 212 -16.55 -9.39 -4.98
CA ASN A 212 -16.40 -7.94 -5.09
C ASN A 212 -15.70 -7.31 -3.87
N SER A 213 -15.02 -8.12 -3.09
CA SER A 213 -14.18 -7.72 -1.97
C SER A 213 -12.91 -8.55 -1.95
N VAL A 214 -11.90 -8.11 -1.22
CA VAL A 214 -10.62 -8.82 -1.08
C VAL A 214 -10.24 -8.96 0.39
N TYR A 215 -9.42 -9.93 0.73
CA TYR A 215 -8.79 -9.97 2.04
C TYR A 215 -7.82 -8.81 2.19
N ALA A 216 -7.90 -8.12 3.33
CA ALA A 216 -6.94 -7.12 3.75
C ALA A 216 -5.76 -7.78 4.48
N CYS A 217 -4.61 -7.12 4.44
CA CYS A 217 -3.40 -7.52 5.14
C CYS A 217 -2.83 -6.32 5.90
N ALA A 218 -2.84 -6.40 7.23
CA ALA A 218 -2.20 -5.38 8.05
C ALA A 218 -0.68 -5.53 7.98
N LYS A 219 0.02 -4.48 7.53
CA LYS A 219 1.47 -4.51 7.33
C LYS A 219 2.12 -3.21 7.82
N HIS A 220 3.39 -3.26 8.22
CA HIS A 220 4.28 -4.40 8.41
C HIS A 220 4.44 -4.65 9.92
N PHE A 221 4.13 -5.81 10.39
CA PHE A 221 4.08 -6.11 11.82
C PHE A 221 5.46 -6.49 12.36
N VAL A 222 6.13 -5.58 13.13
CA VAL A 222 5.71 -4.29 13.69
C VAL A 222 6.88 -3.29 13.80
N ALA A 223 6.51 -2.03 13.96
CA ALA A 223 7.40 -0.89 14.21
C ALA A 223 8.33 -0.54 13.03
N TYR A 224 8.03 -0.99 11.81
CA TYR A 224 8.84 -0.70 10.64
C TYR A 224 8.91 0.81 10.32
N GLY A 225 7.91 1.60 10.72
CA GLY A 225 7.89 3.06 10.60
C GLY A 225 8.78 3.83 11.60
N ALA A 226 9.56 3.12 12.43
CA ALA A 226 10.52 3.69 13.36
C ALA A 226 12.00 3.38 13.00
N PRO A 227 12.40 3.31 11.70
CA PRO A 227 13.76 2.91 11.36
C PRO A 227 14.77 3.94 11.82
N GLN A 228 15.93 3.50 12.30
CA GLN A 228 17.00 4.41 12.74
C GLN A 228 17.36 5.39 11.63
N ALA A 229 17.39 6.68 11.97
CA ALA A 229 17.71 7.81 11.09
C ALA A 229 16.79 7.93 9.85
N GLY A 230 15.58 7.38 9.90
CA GLY A 230 14.64 7.37 8.75
C GLY A 230 15.14 6.53 7.56
N ARG A 231 16.11 5.63 7.78
CA ARG A 231 16.67 4.78 6.71
C ARG A 231 15.83 3.52 6.57
N ASP A 232 15.28 3.31 5.39
CA ASP A 232 14.51 2.11 5.13
C ASP A 232 15.33 0.84 5.40
N TYR A 233 14.67 -0.20 5.93
CA TYR A 233 15.24 -1.46 6.43
C TYR A 233 16.16 -1.35 7.66
N ALA A 234 16.42 -0.15 8.18
CA ALA A 234 17.27 0.00 9.36
C ALA A 234 16.63 -0.64 10.61
N PRO A 235 17.48 -1.08 11.58
CA PRO A 235 16.99 -1.61 12.84
C PRO A 235 16.11 -0.60 13.59
N VAL A 236 15.26 -1.14 14.46
CA VAL A 236 14.42 -0.36 15.38
C VAL A 236 14.79 -0.72 16.81
N ASP A 237 15.18 0.28 17.59
CA ASP A 237 15.48 0.14 19.00
C ASP A 237 14.65 1.14 19.81
N ILE A 238 13.60 0.65 20.46
CA ILE A 238 12.60 1.44 21.17
C ILE A 238 12.17 0.75 22.47
N SER A 239 11.74 1.55 23.46
CA SER A 239 11.19 0.99 24.68
C SER A 239 9.90 0.20 24.44
N MET A 240 9.60 -0.75 25.34
CA MET A 240 8.35 -1.50 25.30
C MET A 240 7.12 -0.59 25.50
N SER A 241 7.24 0.49 26.28
CA SER A 241 6.16 1.48 26.41
C SER A 241 5.90 2.21 25.10
N THR A 242 6.95 2.68 24.42
CA THR A 242 6.82 3.31 23.09
C THR A 242 6.21 2.34 22.07
N LEU A 243 6.64 1.09 22.07
CA LEU A 243 6.05 0.07 21.21
C LEU A 243 4.54 -0.11 21.48
N ALA A 244 4.15 -0.22 22.76
CA ALA A 244 2.78 -0.46 23.18
C ALA A 244 1.85 0.74 22.94
N GLU A 245 2.35 1.96 23.11
CA GLU A 245 1.54 3.17 23.03
C GLU A 245 1.45 3.75 21.60
N VAL A 246 2.48 3.53 20.78
CA VAL A 246 2.59 4.17 19.46
C VAL A 246 2.41 3.17 18.32
N TYR A 247 3.18 2.10 18.29
CA TYR A 247 3.31 1.26 17.09
C TYR A 247 2.36 0.06 17.06
N LEU A 248 1.98 -0.50 18.21
CA LEU A 248 1.05 -1.63 18.29
C LEU A 248 -0.43 -1.26 18.08
N PRO A 249 -0.94 -0.11 18.52
CA PRO A 249 -2.38 0.16 18.50
C PRO A 249 -3.03 0.11 17.11
N PRO A 250 -2.44 0.61 16.00
CA PRO A 250 -3.07 0.49 14.68
C PRO A 250 -3.23 -0.96 14.22
N PHE A 251 -2.29 -1.84 14.54
CA PHE A 251 -2.40 -3.27 14.25
C PHE A 251 -3.50 -3.94 15.07
N LYS A 252 -3.62 -3.55 16.36
CA LYS A 252 -4.72 -4.04 17.20
C LYS A 252 -6.07 -3.58 16.65
N ALA A 253 -6.16 -2.35 16.17
CA ALA A 253 -7.37 -1.82 15.51
C ALA A 253 -7.73 -2.64 14.26
N CYS A 254 -6.73 -3.08 13.46
CA CYS A 254 -6.97 -4.00 12.35
C CYS A 254 -7.54 -5.35 12.82
N VAL A 255 -7.01 -5.93 13.91
CA VAL A 255 -7.57 -7.18 14.48
C VAL A 255 -9.02 -6.97 14.91
N ASP A 256 -9.32 -5.87 15.60
CA ASP A 256 -10.67 -5.55 16.06
C ASP A 256 -11.65 -5.27 14.90
N ALA A 257 -11.14 -4.75 13.77
CA ALA A 257 -11.89 -4.60 12.54
C ALA A 257 -12.08 -5.93 11.77
N GLY A 258 -11.45 -7.01 12.19
CA GLY A 258 -11.59 -8.34 11.61
C GLY A 258 -10.70 -8.60 10.39
N VAL A 259 -9.53 -7.98 10.32
CA VAL A 259 -8.52 -8.24 9.28
C VAL A 259 -8.22 -9.74 9.17
N LYS A 260 -8.00 -10.22 7.94
CA LYS A 260 -7.82 -11.66 7.68
C LYS A 260 -6.36 -12.08 7.60
N THR A 261 -5.44 -11.17 7.35
CA THR A 261 -4.02 -11.50 7.24
C THR A 261 -3.13 -10.42 7.83
N PHE A 262 -1.93 -10.82 8.22
CA PHE A 262 -0.83 -9.94 8.63
C PHE A 262 0.40 -10.24 7.80
N MET A 263 1.24 -9.23 7.59
CA MET A 263 2.57 -9.37 7.00
C MET A 263 3.61 -9.00 8.04
N SER A 264 4.63 -9.85 8.25
CA SER A 264 5.75 -9.54 9.14
C SER A 264 6.64 -8.46 8.54
N ALA A 265 7.23 -7.62 9.38
CA ALA A 265 8.12 -6.55 8.94
C ALA A 265 9.55 -7.05 8.65
N PHE A 266 10.29 -6.28 7.83
CA PHE A 266 11.70 -6.54 7.52
C PHE A 266 12.64 -6.26 8.70
N ASN A 267 12.36 -5.20 9.46
CA ASN A 267 13.26 -4.69 10.48
C ASN A 267 13.45 -5.64 11.66
N SER A 268 14.59 -5.53 12.30
CA SER A 268 14.74 -6.01 13.67
C SER A 268 14.13 -5.04 14.66
N LEU A 269 13.46 -5.57 15.68
CA LEU A 269 12.94 -4.83 16.82
C LEU A 269 13.74 -5.22 18.06
N ASN A 270 14.48 -4.26 18.65
CA ASN A 270 15.31 -4.50 19.83
C ASN A 270 16.24 -5.71 19.67
N GLY A 271 16.89 -5.81 18.50
CA GLY A 271 17.82 -6.88 18.17
C GLY A 271 17.21 -8.18 17.65
N VAL A 272 15.87 -8.33 17.61
CA VAL A 272 15.21 -9.53 17.10
C VAL A 272 14.45 -9.20 15.81
N PRO A 273 14.80 -9.81 14.66
CA PRO A 273 14.06 -9.62 13.41
C PRO A 273 12.57 -9.97 13.58
N ALA A 274 11.68 -9.09 13.10
CA ALA A 274 10.24 -9.25 13.30
C ALA A 274 9.73 -10.60 12.76
N THR A 275 10.19 -11.04 11.60
CA THR A 275 9.83 -12.32 10.96
C THR A 275 10.20 -13.54 11.84
N GLY A 276 11.30 -13.45 12.60
CA GLY A 276 11.74 -14.50 13.54
C GLY A 276 11.26 -14.30 14.99
N ASN A 277 10.46 -13.27 15.27
CA ASN A 277 10.10 -12.88 16.62
C ASN A 277 8.84 -13.62 17.12
N ARG A 278 9.06 -14.71 17.86
CA ARG A 278 7.97 -15.50 18.44
C ARG A 278 7.07 -14.71 19.40
N TRP A 279 7.64 -13.75 20.14
CA TRP A 279 6.83 -12.93 21.04
C TRP A 279 5.80 -12.11 20.25
N LEU A 280 6.19 -11.53 19.13
CA LEU A 280 5.27 -10.79 18.26
C LEU A 280 4.23 -11.70 17.63
N MET A 281 4.67 -12.72 16.88
CA MET A 281 3.81 -13.51 16.00
C MET A 281 2.91 -14.47 16.78
N THR A 282 3.43 -15.09 17.84
CA THR A 282 2.68 -16.09 18.61
C THR A 282 2.11 -15.50 19.89
N ASN A 283 2.95 -14.93 20.77
CA ASN A 283 2.47 -14.57 22.11
C ASN A 283 1.53 -13.36 22.06
N LEU A 284 1.90 -12.30 21.34
CA LEU A 284 1.09 -11.10 21.22
C LEU A 284 -0.07 -11.31 20.24
N LEU A 285 0.24 -11.57 18.96
CA LEU A 285 -0.77 -11.58 17.90
C LEU A 285 -1.80 -12.70 18.10
N ARG A 286 -1.35 -13.95 18.31
CA ARG A 286 -2.26 -15.09 18.42
C ARG A 286 -2.80 -15.29 19.83
N ASN A 287 -1.92 -15.31 20.86
CA ASN A 287 -2.35 -15.69 22.19
C ASN A 287 -3.06 -14.56 22.93
N GLN A 288 -2.56 -13.30 22.83
CA GLN A 288 -3.18 -12.16 23.51
C GLN A 288 -4.29 -11.50 22.68
N TRP A 289 -4.02 -11.20 21.40
CA TRP A 289 -5.00 -10.55 20.55
C TRP A 289 -6.02 -11.49 19.89
N LYS A 290 -5.80 -12.81 20.02
CA LYS A 290 -6.70 -13.84 19.48
C LYS A 290 -6.92 -13.76 17.96
N PHE A 291 -5.91 -13.33 17.23
CA PHE A 291 -5.95 -13.29 15.77
C PHE A 291 -6.11 -14.71 15.19
N GLN A 292 -7.10 -14.89 14.32
CA GLN A 292 -7.47 -16.21 13.76
C GLN A 292 -7.04 -16.40 12.30
N GLY A 293 -6.60 -15.34 11.63
CA GLY A 293 -6.15 -15.41 10.25
C GLY A 293 -4.73 -15.97 10.11
N PHE A 294 -4.10 -15.82 8.95
CA PHE A 294 -2.72 -16.25 8.74
C PHE A 294 -1.74 -15.08 8.61
N VAL A 295 -0.47 -15.37 8.90
CA VAL A 295 0.65 -14.44 8.78
C VAL A 295 1.48 -14.84 7.57
N VAL A 296 1.76 -13.89 6.66
CA VAL A 296 2.72 -14.05 5.58
C VAL A 296 4.00 -13.30 5.93
N SER A 297 5.17 -13.80 5.51
CA SER A 297 6.40 -13.02 5.57
C SER A 297 6.35 -11.87 4.55
N ASP A 298 7.15 -10.84 4.74
CA ASP A 298 7.43 -9.91 3.66
C ASP A 298 8.35 -10.56 2.61
N TRP A 299 8.64 -9.86 1.52
CA TRP A 299 9.42 -10.33 0.37
C TRP A 299 10.81 -10.81 0.80
N ASN A 300 11.11 -12.09 0.62
CA ASN A 300 12.36 -12.75 1.04
C ASN A 300 12.70 -12.60 2.55
N ALA A 301 11.79 -12.12 3.38
CA ALA A 301 12.11 -11.80 4.78
C ALA A 301 12.45 -13.04 5.63
N VAL A 302 12.11 -14.25 5.19
CA VAL A 302 12.60 -15.47 5.84
C VAL A 302 14.08 -15.69 5.51
N GLN A 303 14.48 -15.53 4.25
CA GLN A 303 15.87 -15.65 3.84
C GLN A 303 16.75 -14.57 4.49
N GLU A 304 16.24 -13.35 4.64
CA GLU A 304 16.94 -12.21 5.25
C GLU A 304 17.29 -12.42 6.73
N LEU A 305 16.71 -13.41 7.42
CA LEU A 305 17.15 -13.78 8.78
C LEU A 305 18.64 -14.15 8.82
N LYS A 306 19.22 -14.59 7.71
CA LYS A 306 20.67 -14.81 7.58
C LYS A 306 21.42 -13.48 7.53
N ASP A 307 20.91 -12.51 6.79
CA ASP A 307 21.52 -11.17 6.68
C ASP A 307 21.43 -10.40 8.00
N HIS A 308 20.39 -10.66 8.79
CA HIS A 308 20.28 -10.21 10.18
C HIS A 308 21.25 -10.92 11.15
N GLY A 309 21.96 -11.97 10.71
CA GLY A 309 22.92 -12.70 11.53
C GLY A 309 22.30 -13.60 12.61
N VAL A 310 20.99 -13.89 12.52
CA VAL A 310 20.27 -14.77 13.51
C VAL A 310 20.09 -16.20 13.02
N ALA A 311 20.45 -16.48 11.77
CA ALA A 311 20.47 -17.80 11.16
C ALA A 311 21.72 -17.95 10.27
N ALA A 312 22.39 -19.10 10.30
CA ALA A 312 23.54 -19.36 9.45
C ALA A 312 23.14 -20.03 8.12
N THR A 313 22.02 -20.74 8.09
CA THR A 313 21.57 -21.53 6.94
C THR A 313 20.11 -21.24 6.59
N ASP A 314 19.73 -21.60 5.35
CA ASP A 314 18.32 -21.56 4.89
C ASP A 314 17.40 -22.37 5.81
N GLU A 315 17.89 -23.47 6.33
CA GLU A 315 17.12 -24.33 7.22
C GLU A 315 16.87 -23.66 8.58
N GLU A 316 17.90 -23.07 9.18
CA GLU A 316 17.76 -22.32 10.44
C GLU A 316 16.83 -21.12 10.27
N ALA A 317 16.95 -20.37 9.17
CA ALA A 317 16.07 -19.25 8.83
C ALA A 317 14.60 -19.72 8.71
N SER A 318 14.36 -20.81 7.98
CA SER A 318 13.02 -21.41 7.86
C SER A 318 12.42 -21.80 9.21
N LEU A 319 13.21 -22.46 10.05
CA LEU A 319 12.79 -22.91 11.38
C LEU A 319 12.48 -21.73 12.31
N LEU A 320 13.33 -20.70 12.27
CA LEU A 320 13.16 -19.52 13.12
C LEU A 320 11.85 -18.81 12.77
N ALA A 321 11.59 -18.56 11.49
CA ALA A 321 10.37 -17.90 11.04
C ALA A 321 9.11 -18.76 11.29
N PHE A 322 9.15 -20.06 10.93
CA PHE A 322 8.01 -20.95 11.09
C PHE A 322 7.64 -21.16 12.57
N ASN A 323 8.63 -21.39 13.43
CA ASN A 323 8.43 -21.55 14.87
C ASN A 323 8.05 -20.23 15.57
N ALA A 324 8.36 -19.09 14.97
CA ALA A 324 7.84 -17.79 15.43
C ALA A 324 6.33 -17.65 15.18
N GLY A 325 5.78 -18.28 14.15
CA GLY A 325 4.35 -18.25 13.82
C GLY A 325 4.02 -17.59 12.47
N VAL A 326 4.99 -17.48 11.56
CA VAL A 326 4.78 -17.08 10.16
C VAL A 326 4.25 -18.28 9.38
N ASP A 327 3.01 -18.20 8.89
CA ASP A 327 2.33 -19.31 8.23
C ASP A 327 2.72 -19.48 6.76
N MET A 328 2.93 -18.37 6.06
CA MET A 328 3.22 -18.39 4.62
C MET A 328 4.53 -17.67 4.33
N ASN A 329 5.39 -18.33 3.58
CA ASN A 329 6.67 -17.81 3.12
C ASN A 329 6.49 -17.13 1.76
N MET A 330 6.86 -15.83 1.70
CA MET A 330 6.78 -15.06 0.46
C MET A 330 8.09 -15.16 -0.33
N THR A 331 8.03 -15.65 -1.55
CA THR A 331 8.99 -15.64 -2.66
C THR A 331 10.21 -16.52 -2.56
N ASP A 332 10.92 -16.60 -1.45
CA ASP A 332 12.20 -17.31 -1.37
C ASP A 332 12.09 -18.86 -1.41
N GLY A 333 10.90 -19.42 -1.21
CA GLY A 333 10.60 -20.85 -1.29
C GLY A 333 11.29 -21.71 -0.23
N LEU A 334 11.77 -21.12 0.85
CA LEU A 334 12.50 -21.82 1.92
C LEU A 334 11.66 -22.88 2.62
N TYR A 335 10.37 -22.61 2.86
CA TYR A 335 9.50 -23.61 3.49
C TYR A 335 9.39 -24.87 2.64
N ASN A 336 9.26 -24.75 1.32
CA ASN A 336 9.21 -25.90 0.42
C ASN A 336 10.54 -26.70 0.38
N ARG A 337 11.67 -26.06 0.67
CA ARG A 337 12.99 -26.73 0.66
C ARG A 337 13.37 -27.35 2.01
N CYS A 338 12.90 -26.77 3.12
CA CYS A 338 13.46 -27.06 4.43
C CYS A 338 12.50 -27.76 5.40
N LEU A 339 11.19 -27.47 5.38
CA LEU A 339 10.26 -27.93 6.43
C LEU A 339 10.06 -29.46 6.44
N GLU A 340 10.11 -30.13 5.30
CA GLU A 340 9.99 -31.60 5.24
C GLU A 340 11.15 -32.29 5.95
N LYS A 341 12.38 -31.83 5.72
CA LYS A 341 13.56 -32.33 6.44
C LYS A 341 13.48 -32.03 7.92
N ALA A 342 13.12 -30.79 8.28
CA ALA A 342 12.99 -30.36 9.66
C ALA A 342 11.96 -31.18 10.46
N LEU A 343 10.82 -31.55 9.82
CA LEU A 343 9.84 -32.45 10.43
C LEU A 343 10.42 -33.85 10.68
N ARG A 344 11.12 -34.42 9.69
CA ARG A 344 11.75 -35.75 9.85
C ARG A 344 12.79 -35.78 10.96
N GLU A 345 13.46 -34.66 11.21
CA GLU A 345 14.45 -34.51 12.30
C GLU A 345 13.84 -34.09 13.64
N GLY A 346 12.50 -33.99 13.73
CA GLY A 346 11.78 -33.63 14.95
C GLY A 346 11.93 -32.16 15.40
N ARG A 347 12.41 -31.27 14.52
CA ARG A 347 12.62 -29.85 14.80
C ARG A 347 11.38 -28.99 14.53
N VAL A 348 10.39 -29.55 13.86
CA VAL A 348 9.06 -28.96 13.62
C VAL A 348 8.01 -30.02 13.96
N ASP A 349 6.91 -29.61 14.60
CA ASP A 349 5.77 -30.48 14.87
C ASP A 349 4.80 -30.47 13.67
N ILE A 350 4.33 -31.66 13.25
CA ILE A 350 3.30 -31.79 12.21
C ILE A 350 2.03 -31.01 12.57
N LYS A 351 1.67 -30.90 13.84
CA LYS A 351 0.52 -30.11 14.30
C LYS A 351 0.68 -28.62 14.00
N ALA A 352 1.91 -28.10 14.02
CA ALA A 352 2.18 -26.71 13.66
C ALA A 352 2.01 -26.50 12.16
N ILE A 353 2.48 -27.44 11.32
CA ILE A 353 2.25 -27.41 9.87
C ILE A 353 0.75 -27.48 9.59
N ASP A 354 0.04 -28.43 10.21
CA ASP A 354 -1.40 -28.58 10.02
C ASP A 354 -2.19 -27.33 10.42
N ALA A 355 -1.82 -26.68 11.52
CA ALA A 355 -2.47 -25.44 11.95
C ALA A 355 -2.27 -24.29 10.97
N SER A 356 -1.08 -24.16 10.36
CA SER A 356 -0.80 -23.14 9.35
C SER A 356 -1.56 -23.43 8.04
N VAL A 357 -1.57 -24.69 7.60
CA VAL A 357 -2.33 -25.14 6.42
C VAL A 357 -3.83 -24.90 6.62
N GLU A 358 -4.37 -25.27 7.78
CA GLU A 358 -5.78 -25.07 8.11
C GLU A 358 -6.20 -23.60 7.95
N ARG A 359 -5.41 -22.65 8.45
CA ARG A 359 -5.71 -21.20 8.30
C ARG A 359 -5.80 -20.79 6.84
N ILE A 360 -4.90 -21.27 6.00
CA ILE A 360 -4.87 -20.92 4.57
C ILE A 360 -6.04 -21.59 3.83
N LEU A 361 -6.34 -22.86 4.13
CA LEU A 361 -7.48 -23.56 3.51
C LEU A 361 -8.82 -22.93 3.93
N ARG A 362 -8.96 -22.52 5.19
CA ARG A 362 -10.13 -21.76 5.65
C ARG A 362 -10.28 -20.44 4.91
N ALA A 363 -9.18 -19.72 4.66
CA ALA A 363 -9.21 -18.50 3.85
C ALA A 363 -9.72 -18.77 2.43
N LYS A 364 -9.25 -19.81 1.77
CA LYS A 364 -9.72 -20.24 0.44
C LYS A 364 -11.19 -20.66 0.45
N TYR A 365 -11.61 -21.35 1.50
CA TYR A 365 -13.00 -21.79 1.69
C TYR A 365 -13.93 -20.56 1.85
N ALA A 366 -13.59 -19.65 2.75
CA ALA A 366 -14.39 -18.46 3.00
C ALA A 366 -14.51 -17.52 1.79
N LEU A 367 -13.53 -17.56 0.88
CA LEU A 367 -13.59 -16.90 -0.42
C LEU A 367 -14.45 -17.67 -1.45
N GLY A 368 -14.94 -18.87 -1.13
CA GLY A 368 -15.74 -19.72 -2.01
C GLY A 368 -14.95 -20.35 -3.16
N LEU A 369 -13.62 -20.39 -3.08
CA LEU A 369 -12.77 -20.89 -4.16
C LEU A 369 -12.89 -22.40 -4.37
N PHE A 370 -13.29 -23.16 -3.35
CA PHE A 370 -13.54 -24.59 -3.48
C PHE A 370 -14.87 -24.92 -4.16
N GLU A 371 -15.86 -24.02 -4.11
CA GLU A 371 -17.11 -24.14 -4.84
C GLU A 371 -16.92 -23.79 -6.32
N ASP A 372 -16.21 -22.67 -6.57
CA ASP A 372 -15.85 -22.22 -7.91
C ASP A 372 -14.50 -21.53 -7.88
N PRO A 373 -13.41 -22.19 -8.36
CA PRO A 373 -12.07 -21.63 -8.39
C PRO A 373 -11.92 -20.43 -9.34
N TYR A 374 -12.92 -20.19 -10.20
CA TYR A 374 -12.92 -19.14 -11.21
C TYR A 374 -13.86 -17.98 -10.90
N ARG A 375 -14.54 -17.98 -9.74
CA ARG A 375 -15.59 -17.01 -9.40
C ARG A 375 -15.18 -15.54 -9.41
N PHE A 376 -13.88 -15.25 -9.25
CA PHE A 376 -13.30 -13.91 -9.37
C PHE A 376 -12.82 -13.58 -10.79
N LEU A 377 -12.80 -14.55 -11.68
CA LEU A 377 -12.22 -14.47 -13.02
C LEU A 377 -13.32 -14.21 -14.07
N ASP A 378 -13.93 -13.03 -14.01
CA ASP A 378 -15.00 -12.60 -14.91
C ASP A 378 -14.56 -11.40 -15.75
N SER A 379 -14.22 -11.63 -17.02
CA SER A 379 -13.79 -10.58 -17.96
C SER A 379 -14.87 -9.50 -18.22
N LYS A 380 -16.14 -9.78 -17.95
CA LYS A 380 -17.21 -8.77 -18.05
C LYS A 380 -17.09 -7.79 -16.87
N ARG A 381 -16.91 -8.31 -15.65
CA ARG A 381 -16.69 -7.47 -14.47
C ARG A 381 -15.44 -6.62 -14.63
N GLU A 382 -14.32 -7.21 -15.10
CA GLU A 382 -13.09 -6.47 -15.33
C GLU A 382 -13.32 -5.27 -16.26
N ARG A 383 -14.04 -5.46 -17.37
CA ARG A 383 -14.34 -4.35 -18.32
C ARG A 383 -15.28 -3.29 -17.77
N THR A 384 -16.18 -3.63 -16.85
CA THR A 384 -17.24 -2.71 -16.39
C THR A 384 -16.95 -2.06 -15.04
N GLU A 385 -16.15 -2.71 -14.20
CA GLU A 385 -15.88 -2.26 -12.82
C GLU A 385 -14.53 -1.56 -12.67
N VAL A 386 -13.55 -1.88 -13.54
CA VAL A 386 -12.22 -1.23 -13.52
C VAL A 386 -12.29 0.13 -14.23
N LEU A 387 -11.71 1.18 -13.63
CA LEU A 387 -11.80 2.58 -14.08
C LEU A 387 -13.24 3.06 -14.28
N SER A 388 -14.17 2.63 -13.43
CA SER A 388 -15.54 3.06 -13.50
C SER A 388 -15.68 4.57 -13.25
N ASN A 389 -16.71 5.19 -13.86
CA ASN A 389 -17.00 6.61 -13.65
C ASN A 389 -17.19 6.96 -12.16
N SER A 390 -17.75 6.06 -11.36
CA SER A 390 -17.90 6.24 -9.91
C SER A 390 -16.56 6.27 -9.20
N ALA A 391 -15.64 5.37 -9.54
CA ALA A 391 -14.28 5.33 -8.97
C ALA A 391 -13.48 6.60 -9.35
N MET A 392 -13.56 7.03 -10.61
CA MET A 392 -12.91 8.26 -11.07
C MET A 392 -13.49 9.52 -10.40
N THR A 393 -14.80 9.55 -10.19
CA THR A 393 -15.46 10.66 -9.46
C THR A 393 -15.03 10.67 -7.99
N LEU A 394 -14.94 9.51 -7.35
CA LEU A 394 -14.44 9.37 -5.99
C LEU A 394 -12.98 9.82 -5.89
N ALA A 395 -12.11 9.38 -6.81
CA ALA A 395 -10.70 9.79 -6.82
C ALA A 395 -10.53 11.31 -6.89
N ARG A 396 -11.31 11.97 -7.76
CA ARG A 396 -11.35 13.44 -7.85
C ARG A 396 -11.83 14.10 -6.55
N LYS A 397 -12.88 13.54 -5.92
CA LYS A 397 -13.42 14.06 -4.64
C LYS A 397 -12.35 13.97 -3.55
N VAL A 398 -11.73 12.81 -3.40
CA VAL A 398 -10.70 12.58 -2.38
C VAL A 398 -9.48 13.47 -2.62
N ALA A 399 -9.00 13.59 -3.86
CA ALA A 399 -7.89 14.47 -4.21
C ALA A 399 -8.19 15.93 -3.85
N ALA A 400 -9.40 16.40 -4.11
CA ALA A 400 -9.80 17.76 -3.73
C ALA A 400 -9.87 17.96 -2.21
N SER A 401 -10.34 16.93 -1.47
CA SER A 401 -10.47 16.98 -0.01
C SER A 401 -9.14 16.81 0.73
N SER A 402 -8.12 16.20 0.10
CA SER A 402 -6.80 15.98 0.70
C SER A 402 -5.86 17.19 0.63
N MET A 403 -6.25 18.24 -0.08
CA MET A 403 -5.43 19.45 -0.22
C MET A 403 -5.42 20.25 1.08
N VAL A 404 -4.22 20.59 1.58
CA VAL A 404 -4.03 21.38 2.79
C VAL A 404 -3.63 22.82 2.41
N LEU A 405 -4.42 23.79 2.86
CA LEU A 405 -4.14 25.22 2.65
C LEU A 405 -3.15 25.72 3.71
N LEU A 406 -1.85 25.67 3.41
CA LEU A 406 -0.80 26.07 4.38
C LEU A 406 -0.71 27.58 4.57
N LYS A 407 -1.03 28.36 3.54
CA LYS A 407 -0.97 29.82 3.59
C LYS A 407 -1.91 30.44 2.55
N ASN A 408 -2.67 31.46 2.95
CA ASN A 408 -3.54 32.24 2.07
C ASN A 408 -3.45 33.73 2.40
N SER A 409 -2.26 34.32 2.24
CA SER A 409 -2.03 35.74 2.51
C SER A 409 -2.83 36.61 1.53
N GLN A 410 -3.43 37.68 2.02
CA GLN A 410 -4.22 38.64 1.24
C GLN A 410 -5.39 38.00 0.48
N SER A 411 -5.92 36.87 0.98
CA SER A 411 -7.05 36.15 0.35
C SER A 411 -6.81 35.85 -1.13
N THR A 412 -5.58 35.42 -1.47
CA THR A 412 -5.18 35.08 -2.86
C THR A 412 -6.04 33.97 -3.45
N LEU A 413 -6.43 33.00 -2.63
CA LEU A 413 -7.34 31.91 -2.99
C LEU A 413 -8.74 32.17 -2.41
N PRO A 414 -9.81 31.80 -3.13
CA PRO A 414 -9.80 31.24 -4.49
C PRO A 414 -9.39 32.26 -5.54
N LEU A 415 -8.75 31.78 -6.64
CA LEU A 415 -8.40 32.64 -7.76
C LEU A 415 -9.65 33.25 -8.40
N SER A 416 -9.54 34.52 -8.79
CA SER A 416 -10.63 35.21 -9.49
C SER A 416 -10.97 34.54 -10.82
N LYS A 417 -12.27 34.40 -11.11
CA LYS A 417 -12.75 33.96 -12.44
C LYS A 417 -12.41 34.96 -13.56
N HIS A 418 -12.01 36.18 -13.22
CA HIS A 418 -11.58 37.23 -14.16
C HIS A 418 -10.06 37.23 -14.41
N THR A 419 -9.35 36.18 -13.95
CA THR A 419 -7.93 35.99 -14.30
C THR A 419 -7.82 35.63 -15.77
N ASN A 420 -7.12 36.45 -16.56
CA ASN A 420 -7.03 36.28 -18.00
C ASN A 420 -5.76 35.52 -18.42
N ARG A 421 -4.68 35.63 -17.65
CA ARG A 421 -3.38 35.07 -17.99
C ARG A 421 -2.76 34.37 -16.78
N ILE A 422 -2.45 33.11 -16.95
CA ILE A 422 -1.83 32.27 -15.93
C ILE A 422 -0.47 31.81 -16.45
N ALA A 423 0.59 32.01 -15.66
CA ALA A 423 1.84 31.26 -15.83
C ALA A 423 1.76 30.00 -15.01
N LEU A 424 1.83 28.84 -15.65
CA LEU A 424 1.88 27.54 -15.01
C LEU A 424 3.30 26.99 -15.11
N ILE A 425 4.01 26.88 -14.00
CA ILE A 425 5.44 26.61 -13.97
C ILE A 425 5.72 25.40 -13.08
N GLY A 426 6.70 24.59 -13.45
CA GLY A 426 7.21 23.52 -12.62
C GLY A 426 7.13 22.13 -13.23
N PRO A 427 7.96 21.20 -12.73
CA PRO A 427 8.13 19.88 -13.33
C PRO A 427 6.91 18.95 -13.18
N LEU A 428 6.01 19.21 -12.23
CA LEU A 428 4.77 18.43 -12.04
C LEU A 428 3.55 19.04 -12.75
N ALA A 429 3.68 20.23 -13.35
CA ALA A 429 2.54 20.94 -13.94
C ALA A 429 1.87 20.18 -15.10
N ASN A 430 2.66 19.49 -15.92
CA ASN A 430 2.18 18.69 -17.04
C ASN A 430 2.83 17.29 -17.03
N ASN A 431 2.89 16.67 -15.87
CA ASN A 431 3.49 15.35 -15.68
C ASN A 431 2.41 14.32 -15.37
N ARG A 432 2.46 13.16 -16.01
CA ARG A 432 1.48 12.07 -15.82
C ARG A 432 2.00 10.94 -14.95
N SER A 433 3.28 10.59 -15.09
CA SER A 433 3.85 9.44 -14.41
C SER A 433 4.17 9.71 -12.95
N GLU A 434 4.79 10.87 -12.66
CA GLU A 434 5.30 11.18 -11.31
C GLU A 434 4.17 11.53 -10.33
N VAL A 435 3.05 12.07 -10.82
CA VAL A 435 1.92 12.48 -9.95
C VAL A 435 1.13 11.31 -9.37
N MET A 436 1.31 10.09 -9.87
CA MET A 436 0.71 8.89 -9.28
C MET A 436 1.44 8.41 -8.04
N GLY A 437 2.68 8.86 -7.80
CA GLY A 437 3.50 8.43 -6.66
C GLY A 437 4.01 7.00 -6.77
N SER A 438 4.59 6.51 -5.66
CA SER A 438 5.00 5.12 -5.50
C SER A 438 3.79 4.19 -5.29
N TRP A 439 3.95 2.89 -5.53
CA TRP A 439 2.90 1.88 -5.32
C TRP A 439 1.60 2.13 -6.11
N LYS A 440 1.74 2.63 -7.33
CA LYS A 440 0.61 2.92 -8.23
C LYS A 440 -0.07 1.69 -8.83
N ALA A 441 0.22 0.51 -8.33
CA ALA A 441 -0.36 -0.76 -8.79
C ALA A 441 -0.44 -0.84 -10.33
N ARG A 442 -1.63 -0.88 -10.92
CA ARG A 442 -1.85 -0.90 -12.38
C ARG A 442 -2.25 0.46 -12.98
N GLY A 443 -2.02 1.56 -12.27
CA GLY A 443 -2.21 2.91 -12.80
C GLY A 443 -1.37 3.18 -14.05
N GLU A 444 -1.95 3.80 -15.06
CA GLU A 444 -1.30 4.13 -16.32
C GLU A 444 -1.32 5.62 -16.57
N ASP A 445 -0.25 6.13 -17.19
CA ASP A 445 -0.09 7.55 -17.48
C ASP A 445 -1.24 8.15 -18.31
N LYS A 446 -1.82 7.34 -19.21
CA LYS A 446 -2.95 7.77 -20.05
C LYS A 446 -4.23 8.12 -19.27
N ASP A 447 -4.37 7.57 -18.05
CA ASP A 447 -5.56 7.73 -17.20
C ASP A 447 -5.44 8.98 -16.29
N VAL A 448 -4.28 9.62 -16.28
CA VAL A 448 -3.98 10.80 -15.44
C VAL A 448 -4.41 12.10 -16.11
N VAL A 449 -5.12 12.94 -15.36
CA VAL A 449 -5.38 14.34 -15.72
C VAL A 449 -4.31 15.22 -15.09
N THR A 450 -3.47 15.86 -15.90
CA THR A 450 -2.42 16.75 -15.40
C THR A 450 -3.00 18.04 -14.82
N VAL A 451 -2.21 18.77 -14.01
CA VAL A 451 -2.62 20.08 -13.48
C VAL A 451 -2.93 21.05 -14.63
N LEU A 452 -2.11 21.04 -15.68
CA LEU A 452 -2.35 21.86 -16.89
C LEU A 452 -3.70 21.54 -17.53
N GLU A 453 -4.01 20.27 -17.73
CA GLU A 453 -5.30 19.83 -18.29
C GLU A 453 -6.47 20.16 -17.38
N GLY A 454 -6.32 19.92 -16.07
CA GLY A 454 -7.34 20.24 -15.08
C GLY A 454 -7.70 21.73 -15.07
N ILE A 455 -6.70 22.62 -15.15
CA ILE A 455 -6.92 24.08 -15.23
C ILE A 455 -7.59 24.44 -16.56
N LYS A 456 -7.11 23.90 -17.70
CA LYS A 456 -7.72 24.14 -19.02
C LYS A 456 -9.19 23.68 -19.04
N ASN A 457 -9.48 22.51 -18.53
CA ASN A 457 -10.85 21.97 -18.47
C ASN A 457 -11.77 22.81 -17.58
N LYS A 458 -11.23 23.41 -16.51
CA LYS A 458 -11.99 24.26 -15.58
C LYS A 458 -12.29 25.64 -16.13
N LEU A 459 -11.35 26.24 -16.84
CA LEU A 459 -11.42 27.66 -17.28
C LEU A 459 -11.88 27.80 -18.72
N GLY A 460 -11.81 26.74 -19.53
CA GLY A 460 -12.14 26.79 -20.97
C GLY A 460 -11.12 27.63 -21.78
N SER A 461 -11.53 28.08 -22.96
CA SER A 461 -10.67 28.81 -23.91
C SER A 461 -10.48 30.30 -23.58
N GLY A 462 -11.17 30.84 -22.59
CA GLY A 462 -11.15 32.26 -22.26
C GLY A 462 -9.91 32.75 -21.50
N VAL A 463 -9.04 31.81 -21.02
CA VAL A 463 -7.86 32.13 -20.22
C VAL A 463 -6.59 31.68 -20.93
N ALA A 464 -5.64 32.57 -21.09
CA ALA A 464 -4.32 32.26 -21.66
C ALA A 464 -3.46 31.58 -20.59
N ILE A 465 -3.01 30.33 -20.84
CA ILE A 465 -2.12 29.59 -19.96
C ILE A 465 -0.75 29.45 -20.60
N ASN A 466 0.24 30.11 -20.03
CA ASN A 466 1.64 30.05 -20.42
C ASN A 466 2.32 28.96 -19.59
N TYR A 467 2.45 27.77 -20.15
CA TYR A 467 3.13 26.64 -19.45
C TYR A 467 4.62 26.66 -19.78
N VAL A 468 5.44 26.55 -18.73
CA VAL A 468 6.89 26.34 -18.80
C VAL A 468 7.30 25.36 -17.71
N GLN A 469 8.01 24.30 -18.06
CA GLN A 469 8.54 23.38 -17.05
C GLN A 469 9.57 24.06 -16.14
N GLY A 470 10.49 24.83 -16.72
CA GLY A 470 11.45 25.69 -16.05
C GLY A 470 12.63 24.96 -15.45
N CYS A 471 12.43 23.84 -14.76
CA CYS A 471 13.48 22.96 -14.25
C CYS A 471 13.02 21.50 -14.21
N ASP A 472 13.97 20.60 -14.09
CA ASP A 472 13.70 19.18 -13.76
C ASP A 472 13.82 18.95 -12.25
N PHE A 473 13.54 17.72 -11.80
CA PHE A 473 13.63 17.31 -10.39
C PHE A 473 15.08 17.19 -9.89
N LEU A 474 16.02 16.76 -10.73
CA LEU A 474 17.40 16.48 -10.32
C LEU A 474 18.43 17.18 -11.17
N ASP A 475 18.08 17.60 -12.40
CA ASP A 475 18.98 18.32 -13.30
C ASP A 475 19.32 19.70 -12.69
N PRO A 476 20.59 20.04 -12.53
CA PRO A 476 21.01 21.36 -12.07
C PRO A 476 20.81 22.48 -13.11
N SER A 477 20.35 22.16 -14.33
CA SER A 477 20.14 23.12 -15.41
C SER A 477 19.13 24.20 -15.02
N THR A 478 19.48 25.44 -15.34
CA THR A 478 18.63 26.62 -15.19
C THR A 478 18.28 27.25 -16.53
N GLN A 479 18.49 26.55 -17.64
CA GLN A 479 18.35 27.09 -19.02
C GLN A 479 16.95 27.62 -19.29
N GLU A 480 15.90 27.01 -18.71
CA GLU A 480 14.52 27.46 -18.90
C GLU A 480 14.05 28.52 -17.89
N PHE A 481 14.90 28.94 -16.96
CA PHE A 481 14.52 29.95 -15.96
C PHE A 481 14.13 31.28 -16.59
N SER A 482 14.82 31.69 -17.64
CA SER A 482 14.48 32.94 -18.34
C SER A 482 13.10 32.87 -19.00
N LYS A 483 12.74 31.73 -19.60
CA LYS A 483 11.40 31.50 -20.17
C LYS A 483 10.32 31.50 -19.07
N ALA A 484 10.58 30.83 -17.93
CA ALA A 484 9.67 30.81 -16.80
C ALA A 484 9.46 32.21 -16.19
N PHE A 485 10.53 33.00 -16.11
CA PHE A 485 10.48 34.39 -15.66
C PHE A 485 9.64 35.25 -16.60
N GLU A 486 9.85 35.17 -17.91
CA GLU A 486 9.07 35.93 -18.88
C GLU A 486 7.58 35.50 -18.88
N ALA A 487 7.29 34.21 -18.79
CA ALA A 487 5.92 33.72 -18.62
C ALA A 487 5.27 34.31 -17.36
N ALA A 488 6.01 34.31 -16.25
CA ALA A 488 5.56 34.90 -14.99
C ALA A 488 5.31 36.42 -15.14
N LYS A 489 6.18 37.15 -15.78
CA LYS A 489 6.09 38.63 -16.00
C LYS A 489 4.86 39.00 -16.81
N GLN A 490 4.49 38.19 -17.79
CA GLN A 490 3.38 38.48 -18.72
C GLN A 490 2.01 37.99 -18.18
N SER A 491 1.96 37.36 -16.99
CA SER A 491 0.75 36.74 -16.46
C SER A 491 0.18 37.48 -15.25
N ASP A 492 -1.11 37.33 -14.99
CA ASP A 492 -1.79 37.92 -13.83
C ASP A 492 -1.52 37.11 -12.56
N VAL A 493 -1.39 35.79 -12.72
CA VAL A 493 -1.14 34.82 -11.66
C VAL A 493 -0.05 33.85 -12.07
N VAL A 494 0.78 33.46 -11.12
CA VAL A 494 1.76 32.37 -11.27
C VAL A 494 1.35 31.19 -10.41
N ILE A 495 1.21 30.03 -11.03
CA ILE A 495 0.99 28.75 -10.34
C ILE A 495 2.27 27.93 -10.50
N ALA A 496 2.99 27.70 -9.39
CA ALA A 496 4.16 26.82 -9.36
C ALA A 496 3.74 25.42 -8.87
N VAL A 497 3.93 24.40 -9.70
CA VAL A 497 3.61 23.00 -9.39
C VAL A 497 4.91 22.24 -9.19
N VAL A 498 5.27 22.08 -7.93
CA VAL A 498 6.58 21.56 -7.49
C VAL A 498 6.42 20.32 -6.60
N GLY A 499 7.48 19.55 -6.46
CA GLY A 499 7.44 18.34 -5.65
C GLY A 499 8.57 17.38 -6.00
N GLU A 500 8.34 16.10 -5.72
CA GLU A 500 9.29 15.01 -5.88
C GLU A 500 8.89 14.06 -7.01
N LYS A 501 9.85 13.27 -7.51
CA LYS A 501 9.56 12.12 -8.36
C LYS A 501 8.92 11.00 -7.53
N ALA A 502 8.11 10.18 -8.16
CA ALA A 502 7.49 9.00 -7.55
C ALA A 502 8.52 8.08 -6.87
N LEU A 503 9.68 7.91 -7.50
CA LEU A 503 10.77 7.06 -6.98
C LEU A 503 11.64 7.73 -5.89
N MET A 504 11.34 8.94 -5.46
CA MET A 504 12.06 9.59 -4.34
C MET A 504 11.45 9.21 -2.99
N SER A 505 10.27 8.64 -2.97
CA SER A 505 9.59 8.05 -1.82
C SER A 505 9.24 6.59 -2.10
N GLY A 506 8.73 5.87 -1.10
CA GLY A 506 8.41 4.45 -1.17
C GLY A 506 9.53 3.56 -0.65
N GLU A 507 9.45 2.28 -0.95
CA GLU A 507 10.35 1.26 -0.46
C GLU A 507 11.78 1.41 -0.99
N SER A 508 12.78 1.04 -0.18
CA SER A 508 14.22 1.23 -0.45
C SER A 508 14.61 2.70 -0.62
N ARG A 509 13.83 3.64 -0.08
CA ARG A 509 14.08 5.08 -0.18
C ARG A 509 14.20 5.72 1.20
N SER A 510 15.07 6.73 1.26
CA SER A 510 15.26 7.59 2.43
C SER A 510 15.69 8.98 1.97
N ARG A 511 15.20 10.01 2.67
CA ARG A 511 15.50 11.41 2.34
C ARG A 511 16.38 12.01 3.41
N ALA A 512 17.65 12.26 3.11
CA ALA A 512 18.55 12.95 4.02
C ALA A 512 18.21 14.44 4.20
N VAL A 513 17.66 15.05 3.14
CA VAL A 513 17.30 16.48 3.09
C VAL A 513 15.83 16.61 2.68
N LEU A 514 15.01 17.30 3.48
CA LEU A 514 13.57 17.47 3.30
C LEU A 514 13.21 18.76 2.53
N ARG A 515 14.08 19.21 1.64
CA ARG A 515 13.83 20.37 0.76
C ARG A 515 13.35 19.87 -0.62
N LEU A 516 12.76 20.77 -1.40
CA LEU A 516 12.44 20.47 -2.79
C LEU A 516 13.72 20.06 -3.54
N PRO A 517 13.66 18.99 -4.33
CA PRO A 517 14.83 18.53 -5.07
C PRO A 517 15.21 19.45 -6.22
N GLY A 518 16.49 19.42 -6.61
CA GLY A 518 17.03 20.14 -7.75
C GLY A 518 16.92 21.66 -7.62
N GLN A 519 16.54 22.33 -8.68
CA GLN A 519 16.50 23.79 -8.79
C GLN A 519 15.11 24.40 -8.53
N GLN A 520 14.16 23.65 -8.02
CA GLN A 520 12.77 24.11 -7.86
C GLN A 520 12.65 25.30 -6.90
N GLU A 521 13.38 25.33 -5.79
CA GLU A 521 13.38 26.47 -4.86
C GLU A 521 13.98 27.72 -5.51
N ALA A 522 15.06 27.57 -6.28
CA ALA A 522 15.68 28.68 -7.01
C ALA A 522 14.74 29.22 -8.10
N GLN A 523 13.99 28.35 -8.77
CA GLN A 523 12.95 28.74 -9.74
C GLN A 523 11.83 29.56 -9.10
N ILE A 524 11.32 29.11 -7.93
CA ILE A 524 10.30 29.84 -7.16
C ILE A 524 10.86 31.22 -6.75
N GLY A 525 12.09 31.28 -6.25
CA GLY A 525 12.75 32.52 -5.87
C GLY A 525 12.81 33.52 -7.03
N ARG A 526 13.24 33.07 -8.21
CA ARG A 526 13.27 33.93 -9.41
C ARG A 526 11.89 34.36 -9.88
N ALA A 527 10.93 33.49 -9.91
CA ALA A 527 9.56 33.84 -10.28
C ALA A 527 8.91 34.79 -9.26
N SER A 528 9.35 34.79 -8.00
CA SER A 528 8.91 35.71 -6.93
C SER A 528 9.56 37.07 -6.97
N CYS A 529 10.78 37.18 -7.52
CA CYS A 529 11.57 38.43 -7.55
C CYS A 529 11.09 39.46 -8.58
N ARG A 530 9.87 39.36 -9.09
CA ARG A 530 9.24 40.24 -10.06
C ARG A 530 9.29 41.75 -9.69
N GLU A 531 9.35 42.05 -8.39
CA GLU A 531 9.28 43.44 -7.90
C GLU A 531 10.64 43.99 -7.41
N ARG A 532 11.69 43.17 -7.37
CA ARG A 532 13.01 43.61 -6.83
C ARG A 532 14.01 44.10 -7.89
N VAL A 533 13.68 44.04 -9.17
CA VAL A 533 14.59 44.45 -10.25
C VAL A 533 14.49 45.95 -10.58
N SER A 534 13.66 46.71 -9.87
CA SER A 534 13.48 48.15 -10.13
C SER A 534 14.02 49.09 -9.04
N SER A 535 14.95 48.62 -8.18
CA SER A 535 15.68 49.55 -7.31
C SER A 535 17.18 49.30 -7.49
N PRO A 536 17.89 50.19 -8.16
CA PRO A 536 19.35 50.23 -8.06
C PRO A 536 19.72 50.66 -6.64
N VAL A 537 20.66 49.95 -6.01
CA VAL A 537 21.36 50.43 -4.85
C VAL A 537 22.33 51.51 -5.28
#